data_dd26c93f89ddd3fe9658c120b4a7513b
#
_entry.id   dd26c93f89ddd3fe9658c120b4a7513b
#
_cell.length_a   1.000
_cell.length_b   1.000
_cell.length_c   1.000
_cell.angle_alpha   90.00
_cell.angle_beta   90.00
_cell.angle_gamma   90.00
#
_symmetry.space_group_name_H-M   'P 1'
#
loop_
_entity.id
_entity.type
_entity.pdbx_description
1 polymer ?
#
loop_
_entity_poly.entity_id
_entity_poly.type
_entity_poly.pdbx_seq_one_letter_code
_entity_poly.pdbx_strand_id
1 'polypeptide(L)'
;LVGSEMCIRDSYKKGMLSVIEHLKTAFPETSILLVSVGDREYKNENGDLRTMPGVKNLIRYQQSIAADSHIAFWNMYEAMGAQGSIVDMIGQKMANLDYTHINFKGGKHLAGILFETLMYGKEQYERRKAYEEE
;
A
#
# COMPACT_ATOMS: atom_id res chain seq x y z
N LEU A 1 11.43 19.65 -15.17
CA LEU A 1 10.70 18.37 -14.90
C LEU A 1 11.17 17.70 -13.60
N VAL A 2 12.48 17.57 -13.37
CA VAL A 2 13.03 17.01 -12.12
C VAL A 2 12.63 17.83 -10.89
N GLY A 3 12.61 19.16 -10.98
CA GLY A 3 12.20 20.04 -9.90
C GLY A 3 10.71 19.94 -9.54
N SER A 4 9.83 19.72 -10.53
CA SER A 4 8.39 19.56 -10.29
C SER A 4 8.05 18.23 -9.62
N GLU A 5 8.71 17.13 -9.97
CA GLU A 5 8.54 15.82 -9.31
C GLU A 5 9.03 15.86 -7.86
N MET A 6 10.15 16.54 -7.57
CA MET A 6 10.62 16.77 -6.21
C MET A 6 9.62 17.60 -5.39
N CYS A 7 9.06 18.66 -5.97
CA CYS A 7 8.04 19.49 -5.29
C CYS A 7 6.77 18.71 -4.98
N ILE A 8 6.27 17.90 -5.92
CA ILE A 8 5.09 17.03 -5.71
C ILE A 8 5.37 16.02 -4.61
N ARG A 9 6.53 15.38 -4.64
CA ARG A 9 6.98 14.42 -3.62
C ARG A 9 7.01 15.05 -2.24
N ASP A 10 7.65 16.22 -2.12
CA ASP A 10 7.81 16.89 -0.84
C ASP A 10 6.46 17.37 -0.29
N SER A 11 5.59 17.90 -1.15
CA SER A 11 4.22 18.28 -0.78
C SER A 11 3.39 17.07 -0.32
N TYR A 12 3.47 15.96 -1.03
CA TYR A 12 2.78 14.73 -0.67
C TYR A 12 3.27 14.20 0.69
N LYS A 13 4.59 14.09 0.87
CA LYS A 13 5.19 13.64 2.14
C LYS A 13 4.78 14.54 3.30
N LYS A 14 4.88 15.85 3.13
CA LYS A 14 4.51 16.83 4.15
C LYS A 14 3.02 16.73 4.52
N GLY A 15 2.15 16.60 3.53
CA GLY A 15 0.71 16.45 3.75
C GLY A 15 0.38 15.16 4.51
N MET A 16 0.97 14.03 4.12
CA MET A 16 0.76 12.74 4.79
C MET A 16 1.29 12.73 6.22
N LEU A 17 2.48 13.29 6.46
CA LEU A 17 3.04 13.41 7.82
C LEU A 17 2.13 14.26 8.72
N SER A 18 1.58 15.35 8.20
CA SER A 18 0.62 16.20 8.91
C SER A 18 -0.65 15.44 9.29
N VAL A 19 -1.22 14.65 8.37
CA VAL A 19 -2.40 13.81 8.63
C VAL A 19 -2.11 12.78 9.72
N ILE A 20 -0.98 12.09 9.63
CA ILE A 20 -0.58 11.07 10.62
C ILE A 20 -0.40 11.70 11.99
N GLU A 21 0.23 12.87 12.08
CA GLU A 21 0.45 13.59 13.32
C GLU A 21 -0.89 14.02 13.97
N HIS A 22 -1.84 14.52 13.16
CA HIS A 22 -3.18 14.83 13.65
C HIS A 22 -3.91 13.60 14.19
N LEU A 23 -3.79 12.46 13.50
CA LEU A 23 -4.41 11.20 13.96
C LEU A 23 -3.78 10.72 15.27
N LYS A 24 -2.47 10.76 15.41
CA LYS A 24 -1.76 10.40 16.65
C LYS A 24 -2.12 11.31 17.81
N THR A 25 -2.30 12.60 17.54
CA THR A 25 -2.69 13.57 18.56
C THR A 25 -4.14 13.36 19.02
N ALA A 26 -5.05 13.13 18.07
CA ALA A 26 -6.46 12.93 18.36
C ALA A 26 -6.76 11.56 18.99
N PHE A 27 -5.99 10.53 18.61
CA PHE A 27 -6.19 9.14 19.00
C PHE A 27 -4.87 8.48 19.45
N PRO A 28 -4.29 8.90 20.59
CA PRO A 28 -2.93 8.50 20.97
C PRO A 28 -2.76 7.00 21.23
N GLU A 29 -3.84 6.31 21.63
CA GLU A 29 -3.84 4.87 21.90
C GLU A 29 -4.19 4.01 20.66
N THR A 30 -4.38 4.63 19.49
CA THR A 30 -4.79 3.93 18.26
C THR A 30 -3.57 3.61 17.39
N SER A 31 -3.45 2.33 17.01
CA SER A 31 -2.47 1.92 16.01
C SER A 31 -2.90 2.36 14.61
N ILE A 32 -1.93 2.78 13.81
CA ILE A 32 -2.15 3.23 12.43
C ILE A 32 -1.49 2.24 11.47
N LEU A 33 -2.23 1.80 10.47
CA LEU A 33 -1.73 1.03 9.34
C LEU A 33 -1.84 1.85 8.06
N LEU A 34 -0.72 2.14 7.43
CA LEU A 34 -0.69 2.72 6.09
C LEU A 34 -0.68 1.61 5.04
N VAL A 35 -1.70 1.59 4.20
CA VAL A 35 -1.81 0.68 3.06
C VAL A 35 -1.33 1.39 1.81
N SER A 36 -0.43 0.75 1.05
CA SER A 36 0.07 1.33 -0.19
C SER A 36 -1.01 1.41 -1.27
N VAL A 37 -0.76 2.20 -2.30
CA VAL A 37 -1.51 2.10 -3.55
C VAL A 37 -1.30 0.72 -4.18
N GLY A 38 -2.30 0.25 -4.93
CA GLY A 38 -2.21 -0.99 -5.70
C GLY A 38 -1.59 -0.78 -7.07
N ASP A 39 -1.51 -1.87 -7.84
CA ASP A 39 -1.14 -1.80 -9.24
C ASP A 39 -2.21 -1.08 -10.05
N ARG A 40 -1.76 -0.31 -11.03
CA ARG A 40 -2.58 0.43 -11.97
C ARG A 40 -1.88 0.48 -13.30
N GLU A 41 -2.59 0.11 -14.36
CA GLU A 41 -2.02 0.10 -15.68
C GLU A 41 -2.66 1.14 -16.63
N TYR A 42 -1.91 1.51 -17.64
CA TYR A 42 -2.36 2.36 -18.74
C TYR A 42 -1.88 1.77 -20.07
N LYS A 43 -2.52 2.14 -21.15
CA LYS A 43 -2.06 1.83 -22.50
C LYS A 43 -1.06 2.89 -22.94
N ASN A 44 0.13 2.46 -23.34
CA ASN A 44 1.12 3.33 -23.95
C ASN A 44 0.73 3.72 -25.39
N GLU A 45 1.55 4.50 -26.08
CA GLU A 45 1.32 4.95 -27.45
C GLU A 45 1.19 3.80 -28.47
N ASN A 46 1.80 2.64 -28.17
CA ASN A 46 1.73 1.44 -28.99
C ASN A 46 0.53 0.54 -28.63
N GLY A 47 -0.27 0.92 -27.64
CA GLY A 47 -1.40 0.15 -27.14
C GLY A 47 -1.05 -0.96 -26.14
N ASP A 48 0.23 -1.07 -25.74
CA ASP A 48 0.67 -2.04 -24.73
C ASP A 48 0.29 -1.59 -23.33
N LEU A 49 -0.15 -2.52 -22.51
CA LEU A 49 -0.39 -2.28 -21.09
C LEU A 49 0.93 -2.18 -20.33
N ARG A 50 1.03 -1.18 -19.48
CA ARG A 50 2.18 -0.89 -18.63
C ARG A 50 1.73 -0.37 -17.27
N THR A 51 2.38 -0.83 -16.20
CA THR A 51 2.19 -0.22 -14.88
C THR A 51 2.48 1.28 -14.93
N MET A 52 1.60 2.09 -14.36
CA MET A 52 1.78 3.53 -14.32
C MET A 52 3.13 3.91 -13.67
N PRO A 53 3.96 4.74 -14.34
CA PRO A 53 5.32 5.02 -13.86
C PRO A 53 5.40 5.56 -12.44
N GLY A 54 4.40 6.35 -12.01
CA GLY A 54 4.35 6.94 -10.68
C GLY A 54 4.04 5.95 -9.54
N VAL A 55 3.46 4.78 -9.84
CA VAL A 55 3.00 3.82 -8.82
C VAL A 55 4.15 3.36 -7.92
N LYS A 56 5.24 2.87 -8.50
CA LYS A 56 6.39 2.35 -7.73
C LYS A 56 7.05 3.43 -6.88
N ASN A 57 7.16 4.64 -7.39
CA ASN A 57 7.70 5.77 -6.64
C ASN A 57 6.79 6.15 -5.48
N LEU A 58 5.48 6.20 -5.71
CA LEU A 58 4.51 6.51 -4.67
C LEU A 58 4.55 5.48 -3.53
N ILE A 59 4.67 4.19 -3.85
CA ILE A 59 4.81 3.12 -2.85
C ILE A 59 6.05 3.33 -1.98
N ARG A 60 7.20 3.66 -2.60
CA ARG A 60 8.45 3.96 -1.87
C ARG A 60 8.27 5.16 -0.92
N TYR A 61 7.56 6.20 -1.35
CA TYR A 61 7.28 7.35 -0.50
C TYR A 61 6.36 6.99 0.65
N GLN A 62 5.31 6.21 0.41
CA GLN A 62 4.40 5.74 1.44
C GLN A 62 5.13 4.87 2.47
N GLN A 63 6.01 3.97 2.03
CA GLN A 63 6.84 3.17 2.92
C GLN A 63 7.79 4.03 3.77
N SER A 64 8.45 5.02 3.17
CA SER A 64 9.31 5.96 3.90
C SER A 64 8.53 6.79 4.92
N ILE A 65 7.33 7.26 4.56
CA ILE A 65 6.45 8.00 5.47
C ILE A 65 6.05 7.14 6.65
N ALA A 66 5.67 5.89 6.43
CA ALA A 66 5.32 4.96 7.50
C ALA A 66 6.50 4.72 8.46
N ALA A 67 7.71 4.52 7.91
CA ALA A 67 8.93 4.36 8.70
C ALA A 67 9.26 5.60 9.53
N ASP A 68 9.25 6.79 8.91
CA ASP A 68 9.53 8.06 9.57
C ASP A 68 8.50 8.39 10.67
N SER A 69 7.26 7.94 10.48
CA SER A 69 6.16 8.15 11.43
C SER A 69 6.02 7.05 12.47
N HIS A 70 6.84 6.01 12.41
CA HIS A 70 6.73 4.83 13.30
C HIS A 70 5.32 4.21 13.31
N ILE A 71 4.73 4.04 12.12
CA ILE A 71 3.46 3.35 11.92
C ILE A 71 3.64 2.10 11.06
N ALA A 72 2.69 1.18 11.13
CA ALA A 72 2.71 -0.02 10.31
C ALA A 72 2.49 0.31 8.82
N PHE A 73 3.10 -0.50 7.95
CA PHE A 73 2.95 -0.40 6.50
C PHE A 73 2.58 -1.76 5.90
N TRP A 74 1.59 -1.78 5.02
CA TRP A 74 1.25 -2.95 4.23
C TRP A 74 1.30 -2.63 2.75
N ASN A 75 2.11 -3.40 2.01
CA ASN A 75 2.31 -3.21 0.58
C ASN A 75 1.23 -3.96 -0.22
N MET A 76 0.13 -3.27 -0.52
CA MET A 76 -0.97 -3.82 -1.29
C MET A 76 -0.55 -4.16 -2.73
N TYR A 77 0.37 -3.40 -3.32
CA TYR A 77 0.90 -3.68 -4.66
C TYR A 77 1.56 -5.06 -4.74
N GLU A 78 2.40 -5.41 -3.76
CA GLU A 78 3.00 -6.75 -3.66
C GLU A 78 1.95 -7.82 -3.37
N ALA A 79 0.98 -7.54 -2.51
CA ALA A 79 -0.10 -8.46 -2.19
C ALA A 79 -1.00 -8.75 -3.40
N MET A 80 -1.15 -7.82 -4.32
CA MET A 80 -1.85 -8.02 -5.60
C MET A 80 -1.09 -8.93 -6.57
N GLY A 81 0.24 -9.03 -6.44
CA GLY A 81 1.13 -9.75 -7.37
C GLY A 81 2.12 -8.84 -8.09
N ALA A 82 2.26 -7.58 -7.64
CA ALA A 82 3.15 -6.57 -8.18
C ALA A 82 2.81 -6.13 -9.62
N GLN A 83 3.81 -5.93 -10.46
CA GLN A 83 3.66 -5.39 -11.81
C GLN A 83 2.76 -6.27 -12.68
N GLY A 84 1.74 -5.67 -13.28
CA GLY A 84 0.79 -6.37 -14.16
C GLY A 84 -0.34 -7.07 -13.41
N SER A 85 -0.33 -7.06 -12.10
CA SER A 85 -1.30 -7.80 -11.28
C SER A 85 -2.74 -7.36 -11.47
N ILE A 86 -2.99 -6.09 -11.78
CA ILE A 86 -4.35 -5.63 -12.08
C ILE A 86 -4.94 -6.32 -13.31
N VAL A 87 -4.12 -6.63 -14.32
CA VAL A 87 -4.54 -7.37 -15.53
C VAL A 87 -4.91 -8.80 -15.17
N ASP A 88 -4.10 -9.46 -14.36
CA ASP A 88 -4.38 -10.82 -13.86
C ASP A 88 -5.67 -10.85 -13.03
N MET A 89 -5.88 -9.84 -12.18
CA MET A 89 -7.10 -9.68 -11.40
C MET A 89 -8.33 -9.45 -12.28
N ILE A 90 -8.21 -8.73 -13.39
CA ILE A 90 -9.29 -8.59 -14.40
C ILE A 90 -9.63 -9.97 -14.99
N GLY A 91 -8.62 -10.73 -15.39
CA GLY A 91 -8.80 -12.11 -15.89
C GLY A 91 -9.54 -13.01 -14.92
N GLN A 92 -9.34 -12.82 -13.63
CA GLN A 92 -10.01 -13.54 -12.53
C GLN A 92 -11.35 -12.91 -12.09
N LYS A 93 -11.80 -11.87 -12.78
CA LYS A 93 -13.01 -11.09 -12.43
C LYS A 93 -12.95 -10.44 -11.05
N MET A 94 -11.77 -10.02 -10.63
CA MET A 94 -11.48 -9.35 -9.34
C MET A 94 -11.28 -7.84 -9.49
N ALA A 95 -11.14 -7.34 -10.71
CA ALA A 95 -10.97 -5.93 -11.01
C ALA A 95 -11.82 -5.50 -12.22
N ASN A 96 -12.01 -4.20 -12.36
CA ASN A 96 -12.76 -3.60 -13.47
C ASN A 96 -11.89 -3.47 -14.72
N LEU A 97 -12.53 -3.37 -15.88
CA LEU A 97 -11.86 -3.21 -17.18
C LEU A 97 -11.18 -1.84 -17.37
N ASP A 98 -11.21 -0.99 -16.37
CA ASP A 98 -10.52 0.31 -16.35
C ASP A 98 -9.05 0.22 -15.92
N TYR A 99 -8.56 -0.98 -15.65
CA TYR A 99 -7.19 -1.26 -15.23
C TYR A 99 -6.74 -0.50 -13.96
N THR A 100 -7.69 -0.14 -13.10
CA THR A 100 -7.43 0.70 -11.93
C THR A 100 -8.16 0.21 -10.68
N HIS A 101 -9.44 -0.10 -10.81
CA HIS A 101 -10.29 -0.36 -9.66
C HIS A 101 -10.54 -1.85 -9.46
N ILE A 102 -10.20 -2.33 -8.28
CA ILE A 102 -10.63 -3.65 -7.80
C ILE A 102 -12.13 -3.61 -7.50
N ASN A 103 -12.80 -4.72 -7.75
CA ASN A 103 -14.21 -4.90 -7.39
C ASN A 103 -14.35 -5.59 -6.03
N PHE A 104 -15.60 -5.87 -5.62
CA PHE A 104 -15.87 -6.53 -4.33
C PHE A 104 -15.15 -7.87 -4.17
N LYS A 105 -15.09 -8.71 -5.20
CA LYS A 105 -14.39 -10.00 -5.18
C LYS A 105 -12.88 -9.80 -4.96
N GLY A 106 -12.27 -8.83 -5.65
CA GLY A 106 -10.87 -8.48 -5.48
C GLY A 106 -10.58 -7.91 -4.09
N GLY A 107 -11.46 -7.04 -3.59
CA GLY A 107 -11.37 -6.52 -2.23
C GLY A 107 -11.44 -7.62 -1.18
N LYS A 108 -12.35 -8.58 -1.32
CA LYS A 108 -12.43 -9.74 -0.42
C LYS A 108 -11.16 -10.60 -0.46
N HIS A 109 -10.59 -10.81 -1.65
CA HIS A 109 -9.33 -11.55 -1.81
C HIS A 109 -8.17 -10.85 -1.08
N LEU A 110 -7.99 -9.55 -1.32
CA LEU A 110 -6.92 -8.77 -0.67
C LEU A 110 -7.13 -8.63 0.84
N ALA A 111 -8.36 -8.50 1.30
CA ALA A 111 -8.67 -8.51 2.72
C ALA A 111 -8.29 -9.83 3.40
N GLY A 112 -8.45 -10.96 2.71
CA GLY A 112 -7.98 -12.26 3.17
C GLY A 112 -6.45 -12.29 3.36
N ILE A 113 -5.70 -11.81 2.37
CA ILE A 113 -4.22 -11.72 2.44
C ILE A 113 -3.79 -10.80 3.59
N LEU A 114 -4.42 -9.64 3.73
CA LEU A 114 -4.13 -8.73 4.85
C LEU A 114 -4.40 -9.39 6.19
N PHE A 115 -5.53 -10.07 6.33
CA PHE A 115 -5.88 -10.79 7.56
C PHE A 115 -4.83 -11.85 7.92
N GLU A 116 -4.42 -12.69 6.97
CA GLU A 116 -3.36 -13.68 7.17
C GLU A 116 -2.04 -13.04 7.58
N THR A 117 -1.68 -11.91 6.96
CA THR A 117 -0.48 -11.14 7.30
C THR A 117 -0.53 -10.63 8.75
N LEU A 118 -1.67 -10.09 9.18
CA LEU A 118 -1.86 -9.61 10.55
C LEU A 118 -1.83 -10.75 11.56
N MET A 119 -2.45 -11.88 11.25
CA MET A 119 -2.46 -13.06 12.14
C MET A 119 -1.06 -13.66 12.29
N TYR A 120 -0.29 -13.74 11.20
CA TYR A 120 1.10 -14.14 11.25
C TYR A 120 1.95 -13.19 12.12
N GLY A 121 1.80 -11.89 11.93
CA GLY A 121 2.49 -10.87 12.73
C GLY A 121 2.17 -10.97 14.21
N LYS A 122 0.89 -11.20 14.54
CA LYS A 122 0.45 -11.44 15.93
C LYS A 122 1.12 -12.67 16.53
N GLU A 123 1.13 -13.79 15.83
CA GLU A 123 1.76 -15.03 16.30
C GLU A 123 3.27 -14.84 16.56
N GLN A 124 3.97 -14.14 15.66
CA GLN A 124 5.39 -13.82 15.85
C GLN A 124 5.63 -12.91 17.06
N TYR A 125 4.76 -11.95 17.30
CA TYR A 125 4.83 -11.09 18.48
C TYR A 125 4.62 -11.88 19.77
N GLU A 126 3.61 -12.73 19.83
CA GLU A 126 3.30 -13.58 21.00
C GLU A 126 4.47 -14.54 21.32
N ARG A 127 5.07 -15.14 20.28
CA ARG A 127 6.27 -15.99 20.47
C ARG A 127 7.45 -15.22 21.07
N ARG A 128 7.76 -14.04 20.55
CA ARG A 128 8.85 -13.22 21.07
C ARG A 128 8.61 -12.83 22.51
N LYS A 129 7.39 -12.42 22.83
CA LYS A 129 7.00 -12.06 24.19
C LYS A 129 7.16 -13.22 25.19
N ALA A 130 6.80 -14.42 24.81
CA ALA A 130 6.99 -15.61 25.64
C ALA A 130 8.47 -15.91 25.94
N TYR A 131 9.39 -15.66 24.98
CA TYR A 131 10.84 -15.79 25.20
C TYR A 131 11.44 -14.72 26.11
N GLU A 132 10.86 -13.51 26.14
CA GLU A 132 11.34 -12.41 26.98
C GLU A 132 10.90 -12.57 28.46
N GLU A 133 9.87 -13.36 28.71
CA GLU A 133 9.31 -13.63 30.04
C GLU A 133 9.94 -14.87 30.72
N GLU A 134 10.78 -15.68 30.04
CA GLU A 134 11.58 -16.78 30.58
C GLU A 134 12.96 -16.31 31.08
#